data_403f5464a654c595a0af0ff3ab980ab0
#
_entry.id   403f5464a654c595a0af0ff3ab980ab0
#
_cell.length_a   1.000
_cell.length_b   1.000
_cell.length_c   1.000
_cell.angle_alpha   90.00
_cell.angle_beta   90.00
_cell.angle_gamma   90.00
#
_symmetry.space_group_name_H-M   'P 1'
#
loop_
_entity.id
_entity.type
_entity.pdbx_description
1 polymer ?
#
loop_
_entity_poly.entity_id
_entity_poly.type
_entity_poly.pdbx_seq_one_letter_code
_entity_poly.pdbx_strand_id
1 'polypeptide(L)'
;CSLVGSEMCIRDRYEQKPNEDDAGETQLKAIVNYVNEFCEKKGISRLPNICLPALPEKLPFTLDGFSYTGTDIVVPVGVVDDPSRQRQYVETWNISQNNFYILGSAQSGKTNLLQTMICGLAMRYSPKDVQMYILDFASMILRNFETLNHVGGVITSTDEQRLKGFLKMMQETVQVR
;
A
#
# COMPACT_ATOMS: atom_id res chain seq x y z
N CYS A 1 26.02 17.56 -25.70
CA CYS A 1 24.65 17.01 -25.90
C CYS A 1 23.92 17.07 -24.58
N SER A 2 22.85 17.85 -24.52
CA SER A 2 22.03 17.88 -23.32
C SER A 2 21.26 16.56 -23.22
N LEU A 3 21.10 16.03 -22.01
CA LEU A 3 20.35 14.81 -21.71
C LEU A 3 18.91 14.83 -22.28
N VAL A 4 18.34 16.00 -22.49
CA VAL A 4 17.03 16.22 -23.09
C VAL A 4 16.93 15.69 -24.52
N GLY A 5 18.01 15.75 -25.30
CA GLY A 5 18.02 15.22 -26.65
C GLY A 5 18.03 13.70 -26.75
N SER A 6 18.58 13.01 -25.74
CA SER A 6 18.62 11.54 -25.72
C SER A 6 17.28 10.93 -25.31
N GLU A 7 16.54 11.57 -24.40
CA GLU A 7 15.20 11.14 -24.01
C GLU A 7 14.19 11.30 -25.15
N MET A 8 14.29 12.40 -25.90
CA MET A 8 13.44 12.62 -27.08
C MET A 8 13.67 11.54 -28.17
N CYS A 9 14.91 11.17 -28.41
CA CYS A 9 15.23 10.11 -29.37
C CYS A 9 14.75 8.73 -28.96
N ILE A 10 14.68 8.45 -27.65
CA ILE A 10 14.15 7.18 -27.12
C ILE A 10 12.63 7.17 -27.24
N ARG A 11 11.96 8.27 -26.92
CA ARG A 11 10.51 8.40 -26.98
C ARG A 11 9.99 8.26 -28.42
N ASP A 12 10.62 8.93 -29.39
CA ASP A 12 10.25 8.85 -30.80
C ASP A 12 10.40 7.45 -31.41
N ARG A 13 11.31 6.62 -30.90
CA ARG A 13 11.43 5.22 -31.32
C ARG A 13 10.32 4.31 -30.83
N TYR A 14 9.70 4.63 -29.69
CA TYR A 14 8.60 3.83 -29.12
C TYR A 14 7.23 4.30 -29.59
N GLU A 15 7.11 5.53 -30.10
CA GLU A 15 5.85 6.07 -30.63
C GLU A 15 5.63 5.79 -32.13
N GLN A 16 6.55 5.11 -32.80
CA GLN A 16 6.26 4.58 -34.12
C GLN A 16 5.19 3.50 -33.98
N LYS A 17 3.93 3.91 -34.17
CA LYS A 17 2.82 2.95 -34.37
C LYS A 17 3.25 1.97 -35.46
N PRO A 18 3.20 0.66 -35.23
CA PRO A 18 3.42 -0.30 -36.31
C PRO A 18 2.38 0.02 -37.39
N ASN A 19 2.82 0.18 -38.62
CA ASN A 19 1.91 0.27 -39.77
C ASN A 19 1.03 -0.98 -39.71
N GLU A 20 -0.27 -0.80 -39.64
CA GLU A 20 -1.26 -1.88 -39.58
C GLU A 20 -1.31 -2.73 -40.87
N ASP A 21 -0.50 -2.40 -41.90
CA ASP A 21 -0.54 -3.05 -43.21
C ASP A 21 0.49 -4.16 -43.41
N ASP A 22 1.32 -4.51 -42.40
CA ASP A 22 2.26 -5.63 -42.52
C ASP A 22 1.75 -6.85 -41.72
N ALA A 23 0.72 -7.49 -42.30
CA ALA A 23 0.09 -8.70 -41.77
C ALA A 23 0.93 -9.97 -41.94
N GLY A 24 2.24 -9.86 -41.97
CA GLY A 24 3.19 -10.98 -42.03
C GLY A 24 4.03 -11.06 -40.76
N GLU A 25 4.08 -12.24 -40.14
CA GLU A 25 5.03 -12.50 -39.09
C GLU A 25 6.45 -12.33 -39.63
N THR A 26 7.19 -11.33 -39.12
CA THR A 26 8.57 -11.11 -39.61
C THR A 26 9.44 -12.31 -39.20
N GLN A 27 10.42 -12.65 -40.05
CA GLN A 27 11.35 -13.75 -39.79
C GLN A 27 11.98 -13.65 -38.39
N LEU A 28 12.33 -12.43 -37.96
CA LEU A 28 12.86 -12.19 -36.62
C LEU A 28 11.85 -12.57 -35.53
N LYS A 29 10.59 -12.23 -35.72
CA LYS A 29 9.52 -12.54 -34.74
C LYS A 29 9.29 -14.06 -34.65
N ALA A 30 9.30 -14.75 -35.78
CA ALA A 30 9.21 -16.20 -35.82
C ALA A 30 10.37 -16.89 -35.08
N ILE A 31 11.59 -16.39 -35.28
CA ILE A 31 12.79 -16.88 -34.58
C ILE A 31 12.66 -16.65 -33.07
N VAL A 32 12.27 -15.44 -32.65
CA VAL A 32 12.08 -15.11 -31.23
C VAL A 32 11.00 -16.00 -30.56
N ASN A 33 9.88 -16.22 -31.27
CA ASN A 33 8.83 -17.10 -30.78
C ASN A 33 9.34 -18.54 -30.63
N TYR A 34 10.06 -19.05 -31.61
CA TYR A 34 10.66 -20.38 -31.53
C TYR A 34 11.63 -20.53 -30.36
N VAL A 35 12.49 -19.53 -30.11
CA VAL A 35 13.42 -19.54 -28.99
C VAL A 35 12.68 -19.51 -27.67
N ASN A 36 11.61 -18.70 -27.55
CA ASN A 36 10.79 -18.66 -26.33
C ASN A 36 10.14 -20.01 -26.05
N GLU A 37 9.51 -20.65 -27.06
CA GLU A 37 8.95 -21.99 -26.90
C GLU A 37 9.99 -23.04 -26.51
N PHE A 38 11.20 -22.95 -27.10
CA PHE A 38 12.28 -23.85 -26.74
C PHE A 38 12.72 -23.66 -25.28
N CYS A 39 12.81 -22.41 -24.80
CA CYS A 39 13.12 -22.10 -23.41
C CYS A 39 12.06 -22.64 -22.45
N GLU A 40 10.78 -22.48 -22.77
CA GLU A 40 9.67 -23.00 -21.98
C GLU A 40 9.73 -24.55 -21.91
N LYS A 41 9.92 -25.23 -23.05
CA LYS A 41 10.06 -26.69 -23.08
C LYS A 41 11.27 -27.20 -22.27
N LYS A 42 12.31 -26.41 -22.14
CA LYS A 42 13.53 -26.74 -21.37
C LYS A 42 13.46 -26.30 -19.89
N GLY A 43 12.37 -25.62 -19.48
CA GLY A 43 12.23 -25.11 -18.12
C GLY A 43 13.19 -23.94 -17.81
N ILE A 44 13.68 -23.25 -18.85
CA ILE A 44 14.52 -22.07 -18.70
C ILE A 44 13.62 -20.88 -18.39
N SER A 45 13.66 -20.39 -17.15
CA SER A 45 12.88 -19.22 -16.75
C SER A 45 13.40 -17.94 -17.39
N ARG A 46 12.48 -17.06 -17.75
CA ARG A 46 12.81 -15.73 -18.26
C ARG A 46 13.53 -14.92 -17.18
N LEU A 47 14.54 -14.15 -17.57
CA LEU A 47 15.18 -13.19 -16.66
C LEU A 47 14.15 -12.15 -16.19
N PRO A 48 14.24 -11.71 -14.93
CA PRO A 48 13.38 -10.65 -14.43
C PRO A 48 13.55 -9.38 -15.26
N ASN A 49 12.47 -8.64 -15.45
CA ASN A 49 12.53 -7.37 -16.17
C ASN A 49 13.44 -6.38 -15.41
N ILE A 50 14.27 -5.66 -16.15
CA ILE A 50 15.15 -4.62 -15.58
C ILE A 50 14.31 -3.46 -15.02
N CYS A 51 13.16 -3.16 -15.64
CA CYS A 51 12.22 -2.16 -15.14
C CYS A 51 10.94 -2.87 -14.68
N LEU A 52 10.56 -2.67 -13.45
CA LEU A 52 9.27 -3.12 -12.96
C LEU A 52 8.15 -2.29 -13.59
N PRO A 53 6.97 -2.87 -13.84
CA PRO A 53 5.81 -2.11 -14.30
C PRO A 53 5.41 -1.06 -13.25
N ALA A 54 4.90 0.07 -13.71
CA ALA A 54 4.37 1.09 -12.81
C ALA A 54 3.29 0.49 -11.89
N LEU A 55 3.22 1.00 -10.65
CA LEU A 55 2.17 0.59 -9.73
C LEU A 55 0.79 0.89 -10.34
N PRO A 56 -0.20 0.02 -10.16
CA PRO A 56 -1.55 0.28 -10.63
C PRO A 56 -2.14 1.50 -9.92
N GLU A 57 -2.96 2.26 -10.61
CA GLU A 57 -3.60 3.47 -10.08
C GLU A 57 -4.45 3.20 -8.83
N LYS A 58 -5.00 2.00 -8.74
CA LYS A 58 -5.77 1.53 -7.59
C LYS A 58 -5.23 0.19 -7.12
N LEU A 59 -4.77 0.15 -5.88
CA LEU A 59 -4.36 -1.07 -5.21
C LEU A 59 -5.51 -1.55 -4.31
N PRO A 60 -6.07 -2.74 -4.54
CA PRO A 60 -7.01 -3.31 -3.59
C PRO A 60 -6.27 -3.56 -2.26
N PHE A 61 -6.93 -3.26 -1.14
CA PHE A 61 -6.39 -3.60 0.15
C PHE A 61 -6.47 -5.13 0.34
N THR A 62 -5.32 -5.78 0.28
CA THR A 62 -5.18 -7.21 0.58
C THR A 62 -4.04 -7.41 1.56
N LEU A 63 -4.15 -8.43 2.41
CA LEU A 63 -3.04 -8.86 3.27
C LEU A 63 -2.12 -9.87 2.56
N ASP A 64 -2.41 -10.17 1.28
CA ASP A 64 -1.65 -11.11 0.48
C ASP A 64 -0.19 -10.63 0.31
N GLY A 65 0.74 -11.52 0.51
CA GLY A 65 2.17 -11.19 0.45
C GLY A 65 2.74 -10.45 1.66
N PHE A 66 1.90 -10.13 2.66
CA PHE A 66 2.35 -9.57 3.92
C PHE A 66 2.44 -10.66 4.99
N SER A 67 3.65 -11.08 5.32
CA SER A 67 3.92 -11.97 6.45
C SER A 67 4.87 -11.27 7.43
N TYR A 68 4.44 -11.17 8.68
CA TYR A 68 5.26 -10.70 9.78
C TYR A 68 5.16 -11.67 10.95
N THR A 69 6.27 -12.20 11.36
CA THR A 69 6.36 -13.25 12.42
C THR A 69 6.82 -12.71 13.77
N GLY A 70 7.02 -11.39 13.88
CA GLY A 70 7.43 -10.74 15.13
C GLY A 70 6.27 -10.59 16.13
N THR A 71 6.61 -10.21 17.35
CA THR A 71 5.66 -9.92 18.44
C THR A 71 5.07 -8.51 18.38
N ASP A 72 5.65 -7.64 17.56
CA ASP A 72 5.24 -6.25 17.42
C ASP A 72 3.94 -6.12 16.61
N ILE A 73 3.20 -5.06 16.88
CA ILE A 73 1.99 -4.71 16.12
C ILE A 73 2.41 -3.89 14.90
N VAL A 74 2.29 -4.50 13.73
CA VAL A 74 2.70 -3.93 12.45
C VAL A 74 1.52 -3.89 11.49
N VAL A 75 1.31 -2.76 10.82
CA VAL A 75 0.24 -2.57 9.84
C VAL A 75 0.80 -2.22 8.47
N PRO A 76 0.35 -2.86 7.38
CA PRO A 76 0.68 -2.45 6.03
C PRO A 76 -0.04 -1.14 5.68
N VAL A 77 0.68 -0.19 5.11
CA VAL A 77 0.13 1.13 4.75
C VAL A 77 0.08 1.39 3.26
N GLY A 78 0.81 0.61 2.46
CA GLY A 78 0.83 0.77 1.01
C GLY A 78 1.95 -0.02 0.36
N VAL A 79 2.15 0.19 -0.93
CA VAL A 79 3.24 -0.39 -1.71
C VAL A 79 4.17 0.73 -2.16
N VAL A 80 5.44 0.55 -1.93
CA VAL A 80 6.50 1.46 -2.36
C VAL A 80 7.15 0.91 -3.60
N ASP A 81 7.29 1.77 -4.61
CA ASP A 81 8.11 1.51 -5.78
C ASP A 81 9.48 2.17 -5.57
N ASP A 82 10.53 1.36 -5.55
CA ASP A 82 11.92 1.78 -5.40
C ASP A 82 12.70 1.50 -6.70
N PRO A 83 12.65 2.41 -7.69
CA PRO A 83 13.31 2.22 -8.98
C PRO A 83 14.83 2.08 -8.86
N SER A 84 15.43 2.68 -7.84
CA SER A 84 16.87 2.64 -7.62
C SER A 84 17.37 1.23 -7.29
N ARG A 85 16.52 0.44 -6.64
CA ARG A 85 16.79 -0.97 -6.28
C ARG A 85 15.99 -1.97 -7.08
N GLN A 86 15.22 -1.50 -8.07
CA GLN A 86 14.37 -2.30 -8.96
C GLN A 86 13.45 -3.26 -8.18
N ARG A 87 12.80 -2.72 -7.13
CA ARG A 87 11.91 -3.51 -6.28
C ARG A 87 10.64 -2.75 -5.92
N GLN A 88 9.59 -3.51 -5.78
CA GLN A 88 8.33 -3.05 -5.19
C GLN A 88 8.09 -3.87 -3.92
N TYR A 89 7.73 -3.20 -2.83
CA TYR A 89 7.48 -3.87 -1.55
C TYR A 89 6.38 -3.20 -0.76
N VAL A 90 5.76 -3.98 0.11
CA VAL A 90 4.74 -3.47 1.02
C VAL A 90 5.41 -2.68 2.14
N GLU A 91 5.08 -1.41 2.26
CA GLU A 91 5.52 -0.57 3.37
C GLU A 91 4.67 -0.85 4.61
N THR A 92 5.34 -0.96 5.75
CA THR A 92 4.71 -1.33 7.01
C THR A 92 5.11 -0.40 8.14
N TRP A 93 4.14 -0.06 8.99
CA TRP A 93 4.40 0.75 10.16
C TRP A 93 4.31 -0.07 11.44
N ASN A 94 5.34 0.00 12.27
CA ASN A 94 5.38 -0.62 13.59
C ASN A 94 4.75 0.33 14.61
N ILE A 95 3.54 0.00 15.04
CA ILE A 95 2.75 0.82 15.97
C ILE A 95 3.15 0.57 17.42
N SER A 96 3.75 -0.59 17.73
CA SER A 96 4.21 -0.88 19.08
C SER A 96 5.36 0.00 19.55
N GLN A 97 6.19 0.47 18.61
CA GLN A 97 7.43 1.18 18.92
C GLN A 97 7.40 2.66 18.55
N ASN A 98 6.50 3.06 17.66
CA ASN A 98 6.51 4.40 17.08
C ASN A 98 5.15 5.10 17.18
N ASN A 99 5.20 6.42 17.34
CA ASN A 99 4.06 7.30 17.15
C ASN A 99 4.13 7.92 15.75
N PHE A 100 3.00 8.01 15.06
CA PHE A 100 2.93 8.51 13.70
C PHE A 100 2.09 9.79 13.64
N TYR A 101 2.57 10.76 12.86
CA TYR A 101 1.87 11.98 12.54
C TYR A 101 1.58 12.01 11.04
N ILE A 102 0.30 12.12 10.67
CA ILE A 102 -0.14 12.21 9.28
C ILE A 102 -0.52 13.64 8.98
N LEU A 103 0.31 14.33 8.20
CA LEU A 103 0.11 15.72 7.82
C LEU A 103 -0.22 15.82 6.33
N GLY A 104 -1.07 16.77 5.97
CA GLY A 104 -1.43 17.01 4.57
C GLY A 104 -2.58 18.00 4.45
N SER A 105 -2.79 18.53 3.25
CA SER A 105 -3.89 19.44 2.91
C SER A 105 -5.26 18.74 3.01
N ALA A 106 -6.33 19.49 2.90
CA ALA A 106 -7.67 18.91 2.78
C ALA A 106 -7.74 17.97 1.56
N GLN A 107 -8.49 16.89 1.68
CA GLN A 107 -8.69 15.88 0.62
C GLN A 107 -7.42 15.13 0.16
N SER A 108 -6.32 15.19 0.91
CA SER A 108 -5.06 14.46 0.60
C SER A 108 -5.08 12.97 0.95
N GLY A 109 -6.21 12.40 1.35
CA GLY A 109 -6.34 10.98 1.67
C GLY A 109 -5.98 10.58 3.11
N LYS A 110 -5.74 11.52 4.03
CA LYS A 110 -5.40 11.22 5.44
C LYS A 110 -6.38 10.26 6.11
N THR A 111 -7.68 10.57 6.00
CA THR A 111 -8.74 9.74 6.58
C THR A 111 -8.79 8.36 5.92
N ASN A 112 -8.56 8.29 4.61
CA ASN A 112 -8.50 7.02 3.87
C ASN A 112 -7.34 6.15 4.37
N LEU A 113 -6.18 6.74 4.61
CA LEU A 113 -5.04 6.02 5.20
C LEU A 113 -5.38 5.47 6.60
N LEU A 114 -6.02 6.30 7.45
CA LEU A 114 -6.47 5.84 8.78
C LEU A 114 -7.47 4.68 8.67
N GLN A 115 -8.43 4.75 7.75
CA GLN A 115 -9.37 3.66 7.50
C GLN A 115 -8.64 2.38 7.07
N THR A 116 -7.67 2.48 6.17
CA THR A 116 -6.83 1.35 5.74
C THR A 116 -6.09 0.74 6.92
N MET A 117 -5.51 1.56 7.80
CA MET A 117 -4.81 1.09 9.00
C MET A 117 -5.75 0.38 9.97
N ILE A 118 -6.94 0.95 10.25
CA ILE A 118 -7.94 0.34 11.13
C ILE A 118 -8.38 -1.02 10.58
N CYS A 119 -8.68 -1.10 9.28
CA CYS A 119 -9.03 -2.34 8.62
C CYS A 119 -7.88 -3.36 8.70
N GLY A 120 -6.65 -2.93 8.42
CA GLY A 120 -5.47 -3.78 8.45
C GLY A 120 -5.21 -4.38 9.83
N LEU A 121 -5.36 -3.58 10.87
CA LEU A 121 -5.23 -4.05 12.26
C LEU A 121 -6.36 -5.02 12.63
N ALA A 122 -7.61 -4.69 12.30
CA ALA A 122 -8.77 -5.51 12.62
C ALA A 122 -8.78 -6.86 11.88
N MET A 123 -8.25 -6.91 10.67
CA MET A 123 -8.16 -8.16 9.89
C MET A 123 -7.01 -9.07 10.35
N ARG A 124 -5.98 -8.50 10.95
CA ARG A 124 -4.76 -9.23 11.29
C ARG A 124 -4.69 -9.70 12.73
N TYR A 125 -5.09 -8.86 13.65
CA TYR A 125 -4.93 -9.10 15.08
C TYR A 125 -6.26 -9.46 15.75
N SER A 126 -6.19 -10.13 16.90
CA SER A 126 -7.36 -10.40 17.72
C SER A 126 -7.75 -9.15 18.54
N PRO A 127 -9.03 -8.96 18.89
CA PRO A 127 -9.44 -7.89 19.83
C PRO A 127 -8.78 -7.97 21.21
N LYS A 128 -8.19 -9.12 21.56
CA LYS A 128 -7.41 -9.29 22.80
C LYS A 128 -6.02 -8.68 22.71
N ASP A 129 -5.45 -8.68 21.49
CA ASP A 129 -4.09 -8.19 21.24
C ASP A 129 -4.09 -6.70 20.91
N VAL A 130 -5.09 -6.23 20.17
CA VAL A 130 -5.21 -4.84 19.72
C VAL A 130 -6.59 -4.29 20.03
N GLN A 131 -6.61 -3.24 20.81
CA GLN A 131 -7.80 -2.44 21.11
C GLN A 131 -7.59 -1.02 20.61
N MET A 132 -8.55 -0.50 19.89
CA MET A 132 -8.50 0.82 19.27
C MET A 132 -9.53 1.76 19.90
N TYR A 133 -9.11 2.99 20.14
CA TYR A 133 -10.01 4.08 20.51
C TYR A 133 -9.82 5.20 19.50
N ILE A 134 -10.90 5.68 18.96
CA ILE A 134 -10.88 6.64 17.85
C ILE A 134 -11.45 7.98 18.32
N LEU A 135 -10.68 9.05 18.12
CA LEU A 135 -11.14 10.42 18.38
C LEU A 135 -11.26 11.13 17.04
N ASP A 136 -12.50 11.33 16.56
CA ASP A 136 -12.78 12.01 15.30
C ASP A 136 -13.48 13.35 15.57
N PHE A 137 -12.70 14.41 15.60
CA PHE A 137 -13.19 15.77 15.84
C PHE A 137 -13.54 16.55 14.57
N ALA A 138 -13.34 15.95 13.40
CA ALA A 138 -13.48 16.67 12.14
C ALA A 138 -14.58 16.11 11.22
N SER A 139 -14.43 14.87 10.79
CA SER A 139 -15.21 14.34 9.66
C SER A 139 -16.36 13.43 10.08
N MET A 140 -16.35 12.90 11.28
CA MET A 140 -17.27 11.88 11.81
C MET A 140 -17.36 10.60 10.94
N ILE A 141 -16.51 10.47 9.92
CA ILE A 141 -16.50 9.34 8.99
C ILE A 141 -16.03 8.06 9.71
N LEU A 142 -15.12 8.21 10.67
CA LEU A 142 -14.57 7.09 11.43
C LEU A 142 -15.57 6.49 12.42
N ARG A 143 -16.72 7.12 12.64
CA ARG A 143 -17.82 6.57 13.44
C ARG A 143 -18.35 5.24 12.88
N ASN A 144 -18.22 5.00 11.59
CA ASN A 144 -18.61 3.74 10.97
C ASN A 144 -17.85 2.53 11.53
N PHE A 145 -16.70 2.74 12.16
CA PHE A 145 -15.91 1.68 12.78
C PHE A 145 -16.33 1.36 14.24
N GLU A 146 -17.30 2.06 14.81
CA GLU A 146 -17.77 1.83 16.19
C GLU A 146 -18.31 0.40 16.41
N THR A 147 -18.77 -0.25 15.34
CA THR A 147 -19.30 -1.62 15.38
C THR A 147 -18.23 -2.72 15.35
N LEU A 148 -16.95 -2.36 15.12
CA LEU A 148 -15.87 -3.34 15.09
C LEU A 148 -15.53 -3.82 16.51
N ASN A 149 -15.32 -5.12 16.67
CA ASN A 149 -14.95 -5.74 17.93
C ASN A 149 -13.63 -5.21 18.52
N HIS A 150 -12.77 -4.64 17.69
CA HIS A 150 -11.48 -4.05 18.09
C HIS A 150 -11.59 -2.61 18.57
N VAL A 151 -12.75 -1.97 18.35
CA VAL A 151 -12.95 -0.55 18.68
C VAL A 151 -13.73 -0.43 19.98
N GLY A 152 -13.06 0.05 21.02
CA GLY A 152 -13.66 0.28 22.33
C GLY A 152 -14.57 1.50 22.38
N GLY A 153 -14.47 2.40 21.40
CA GLY A 153 -15.35 3.55 21.24
C GLY A 153 -14.82 4.56 20.25
N VAL A 154 -15.76 5.29 19.66
CA VAL A 154 -15.50 6.46 18.80
C VAL A 154 -16.04 7.70 19.51
N ILE A 155 -15.20 8.68 19.73
CA ILE A 155 -15.50 9.92 20.42
C ILE A 155 -15.47 11.06 19.42
N THR A 156 -16.55 11.83 19.36
CA THR A 156 -16.67 12.98 18.48
C THR A 156 -16.58 14.30 19.26
N SER A 157 -16.52 15.42 18.56
CA SER A 157 -16.44 16.76 19.18
C SER A 157 -17.63 17.09 20.07
N THR A 158 -18.77 16.41 19.91
CA THR A 158 -19.99 16.62 20.70
C THR A 158 -20.04 15.79 22.00
N ASP A 159 -19.15 14.83 22.16
CA ASP A 159 -19.19 13.82 23.23
C ASP A 159 -18.25 14.18 24.41
N GLU A 160 -18.37 15.38 24.97
CA GLU A 160 -17.48 15.85 26.06
C GLU A 160 -17.42 14.91 27.28
N GLN A 161 -18.55 14.32 27.68
CA GLN A 161 -18.55 13.40 28.83
C GLN A 161 -17.80 12.11 28.54
N ARG A 162 -17.94 11.55 27.32
CA ARG A 162 -17.19 10.37 26.88
C ARG A 162 -15.70 10.68 26.79
N LEU A 163 -15.34 11.88 26.32
CA LEU A 163 -13.94 12.32 26.26
C LEU A 163 -13.29 12.38 27.65
N LYS A 164 -13.98 12.98 28.63
CA LYS A 164 -13.49 13.03 30.02
C LYS A 164 -13.30 11.63 30.62
N GLY A 165 -14.27 10.74 30.39
CA GLY A 165 -14.19 9.35 30.85
C GLY A 165 -13.03 8.59 30.20
N PHE A 166 -12.83 8.79 28.90
CA PHE A 166 -11.72 8.19 28.16
C PHE A 166 -10.36 8.66 28.68
N LEU A 167 -10.18 9.97 28.89
CA LEU A 167 -8.92 10.52 29.40
C LEU A 167 -8.61 9.96 30.81
N LYS A 168 -9.61 9.85 31.67
CA LYS A 168 -9.44 9.25 33.01
C LYS A 168 -9.00 7.78 32.88
N MET A 169 -9.69 6.99 32.07
CA MET A 169 -9.34 5.59 31.83
C MET A 169 -7.90 5.45 31.29
N MET A 170 -7.48 6.31 30.37
CA MET A 170 -6.13 6.29 29.82
C MET A 170 -5.08 6.61 30.90
N GLN A 171 -5.34 7.62 31.75
CA GLN A 171 -4.45 7.94 32.87
C GLN A 171 -4.29 6.77 33.83
N GLU A 172 -5.40 6.13 34.22
CA GLU A 172 -5.38 4.95 35.07
C GLU A 172 -4.61 3.78 34.45
N THR A 173 -4.80 3.54 33.15
CA THR A 173 -4.10 2.48 32.42
C THR A 173 -2.59 2.71 32.36
N VAL A 174 -2.14 3.96 32.16
CA VAL A 174 -0.70 4.31 32.12
C VAL A 174 -0.06 4.20 33.50
N GLN A 175 -0.79 4.51 34.57
CA GLN A 175 -0.26 4.42 35.96
C GLN A 175 -0.10 2.97 36.44
N VAL A 176 -0.84 2.03 35.87
CA VAL A 176 -0.79 0.60 36.25
C VAL A 176 0.30 -0.18 35.49
N ARG A 177 0.84 0.38 34.41
CA ARG A 177 1.94 -0.21 33.63
C ARG A 177 3.31 0.30 34.08
#